data_0cd7913a56ffa9ba25715a02f732a226
#
_entry.id   0cd7913a56ffa9ba25715a02f732a226
#
_cell.length_a   1.000
_cell.length_b   1.000
_cell.length_c   1.000
_cell.angle_alpha   90.00
_cell.angle_beta   90.00
_cell.angle_gamma   90.00
#
_symmetry.space_group_name_H-M   'P 1'
#
loop_
_entity.id
_entity.type
_entity.pdbx_description
1 polymer ?
#
loop_
_entity_poly.entity_id
_entity_poly.type
_entity_poly.pdbx_seq_one_letter_code
_entity_poly.pdbx_strand_id
1 'polypeptide(L)'
;HSMGGKLTTMLAGADERIKAGVPSCGGSGAAPDNVRNRPGAGVRPRKSDLYHKTIDDVRYIERIDSPMLYMGPQNDFNGILDNMYANWSKMPSNNVGYTVSPHMNHRSIAEHVFPNLLWFEDHLKGTFDFPDTPNLSVTIQDRMPMVRLSAERADEVAKVVIYYSQDTHILTRFWHAVPTSKIGDQWLATLTEVSRDRPLFVMANVYYPLNRKLVGYSWMREMPTTFGVSSEMKSITPSELAKANVAIRVDQRRMIQEVFDYQDWYRLQWGNPTWWSAYTRKIKSPKYRGPEGATLKFDVRVENDITIFLELQDNNWGAFPGHPKGTYYTSVAVKG
;
A
#
# COMPACT_ATOMS: atom_id res chain seq x y z
N HIS A 1 7.63 7.21 -12.96
CA HIS A 1 6.29 7.07 -12.41
C HIS A 1 5.34 6.51 -13.46
N SER A 2 4.38 5.66 -13.07
CA SER A 2 3.38 5.07 -13.97
C SER A 2 4.02 4.26 -15.10
N MET A 3 3.78 4.61 -16.37
CA MET A 3 4.48 3.99 -17.50
C MET A 3 6.01 4.12 -17.38
N GLY A 4 6.52 5.23 -16.86
CA GLY A 4 7.94 5.39 -16.58
C GLY A 4 8.46 4.36 -15.56
N GLY A 5 7.65 4.00 -14.54
CA GLY A 5 8.01 2.91 -13.63
C GLY A 5 8.13 1.57 -14.33
N LYS A 6 7.21 1.26 -15.26
CA LYS A 6 7.34 0.08 -16.13
C LYS A 6 8.63 0.12 -16.96
N LEU A 7 8.91 1.24 -17.62
CA LEU A 7 10.13 1.40 -18.42
C LEU A 7 11.41 1.28 -17.59
N THR A 8 11.40 1.79 -16.34
CA THR A 8 12.52 1.63 -15.40
C THR A 8 12.83 0.14 -15.16
N THR A 9 11.81 -0.66 -14.86
CA THR A 9 11.95 -2.11 -14.65
C THR A 9 12.45 -2.80 -15.92
N MET A 10 11.88 -2.46 -17.07
CA MET A 10 12.31 -3.03 -18.35
C MET A 10 13.77 -2.69 -18.69
N LEU A 11 14.17 -1.43 -18.49
CA LEU A 11 15.55 -1.00 -18.73
C LEU A 11 16.54 -1.68 -17.79
N ALA A 12 16.20 -1.79 -16.50
CA ALA A 12 17.06 -2.47 -15.52
C ALA A 12 17.32 -3.95 -15.89
N GLY A 13 16.34 -4.63 -16.47
CA GLY A 13 16.50 -6.02 -16.92
C GLY A 13 17.01 -6.18 -18.35
N ALA A 14 17.15 -5.08 -19.11
CA ALA A 14 17.65 -5.10 -20.49
C ALA A 14 19.07 -4.57 -20.64
N ASP A 15 19.57 -3.76 -19.71
CA ASP A 15 20.85 -3.07 -19.80
C ASP A 15 21.63 -3.17 -18.47
N GLU A 16 22.71 -3.92 -18.49
CA GLU A 16 23.62 -4.15 -17.34
C GLU A 16 24.34 -2.88 -16.84
N ARG A 17 24.34 -1.81 -17.63
CA ARG A 17 24.90 -0.52 -17.23
C ARG A 17 24.02 0.19 -16.17
N ILE A 18 22.78 -0.22 -16.00
CA ILE A 18 21.92 0.30 -14.94
C ILE A 18 22.44 -0.19 -13.58
N LYS A 19 22.81 0.73 -12.71
CA LYS A 19 23.45 0.44 -11.42
C LYS A 19 22.49 0.50 -10.23
N ALA A 20 21.34 1.15 -10.39
CA ALA A 20 20.24 1.15 -9.43
C ALA A 20 18.95 1.61 -10.12
N GLY A 21 17.80 1.20 -9.64
CA GLY A 21 16.50 1.60 -10.18
C GLY A 21 15.43 1.83 -9.13
N VAL A 22 14.54 2.82 -9.39
CA VAL A 22 13.38 3.10 -8.54
C VAL A 22 12.13 3.24 -9.41
N PRO A 23 11.51 2.13 -9.84
CA PRO A 23 10.22 2.19 -10.52
C PRO A 23 9.12 2.65 -9.56
N SER A 24 8.38 3.66 -10.00
CA SER A 24 7.31 4.25 -9.19
C SER A 24 5.94 4.00 -9.83
N CYS A 25 4.99 3.47 -9.04
CA CYS A 25 3.60 3.25 -9.46
C CYS A 25 3.48 2.48 -10.79
N GLY A 26 4.40 1.57 -11.05
CA GLY A 26 4.52 0.75 -12.27
C GLY A 26 5.65 -0.24 -12.14
N GLY A 27 5.81 -1.14 -13.12
CA GLY A 27 6.88 -2.15 -13.09
C GLY A 27 6.57 -3.36 -12.20
N SER A 28 5.29 -3.59 -11.90
CA SER A 28 4.83 -4.74 -11.11
C SER A 28 4.68 -6.04 -11.91
N GLY A 29 4.70 -5.94 -13.23
CA GLY A 29 4.40 -7.07 -14.12
C GLY A 29 2.92 -7.47 -14.16
N ALA A 30 2.58 -8.40 -15.04
CA ALA A 30 1.27 -8.98 -15.10
C ALA A 30 0.97 -9.85 -13.86
N ALA A 31 -0.31 -9.99 -13.53
CA ALA A 31 -0.74 -10.84 -12.42
C ALA A 31 -0.35 -12.31 -12.69
N PRO A 32 0.47 -12.94 -11.83
CA PRO A 32 0.76 -14.36 -11.91
C PRO A 32 -0.47 -15.18 -11.48
N ASP A 33 -0.46 -16.49 -11.77
CA ASP A 33 -1.63 -17.36 -11.58
C ASP A 33 -2.13 -17.40 -10.12
N ASN A 34 -1.23 -17.39 -9.15
CA ASN A 34 -1.60 -17.38 -7.72
C ASN A 34 -2.32 -16.09 -7.29
N VAL A 35 -2.11 -14.98 -7.98
CA VAL A 35 -2.85 -13.72 -7.78
C VAL A 35 -4.11 -13.72 -8.64
N ARG A 36 -3.99 -14.12 -9.92
CA ARG A 36 -5.09 -14.11 -10.89
C ARG A 36 -6.25 -15.00 -10.48
N ASN A 37 -5.93 -16.19 -10.02
CA ASN A 37 -6.93 -17.23 -9.69
C ASN A 37 -7.51 -17.07 -8.29
N ARG A 38 -7.10 -16.04 -7.54
CA ARG A 38 -7.69 -15.74 -6.24
C ARG A 38 -9.12 -15.22 -6.41
N PRO A 39 -10.12 -15.88 -5.81
CA PRO A 39 -11.51 -15.42 -5.90
C PRO A 39 -11.67 -13.97 -5.46
N GLY A 40 -12.33 -13.14 -6.26
CA GLY A 40 -12.60 -11.74 -5.94
C GLY A 40 -11.39 -10.81 -6.03
N ALA A 41 -10.25 -11.24 -6.60
CA ALA A 41 -9.04 -10.39 -6.70
C ALA A 41 -9.21 -9.16 -7.59
N GLY A 42 -10.19 -9.12 -8.49
CA GLY A 42 -10.42 -7.98 -9.38
C GLY A 42 -9.30 -7.77 -10.41
N VAL A 43 -8.65 -8.84 -10.82
CA VAL A 43 -7.53 -8.78 -11.78
C VAL A 43 -8.05 -8.44 -13.18
N ARG A 44 -7.36 -7.52 -13.84
CA ARG A 44 -7.66 -7.15 -15.23
C ARG A 44 -7.56 -8.34 -16.17
N PRO A 45 -8.31 -8.35 -17.29
CA PRO A 45 -8.19 -9.37 -18.32
C PRO A 45 -6.74 -9.59 -18.76
N ARG A 46 -6.40 -10.84 -19.10
CA ARG A 46 -5.09 -11.20 -19.60
C ARG A 46 -4.83 -10.47 -20.92
N LYS A 47 -3.63 -9.95 -21.09
CA LYS A 47 -3.14 -9.43 -22.37
C LYS A 47 -2.86 -10.57 -23.34
N SER A 48 -2.56 -10.23 -24.60
CA SER A 48 -2.21 -11.21 -25.61
C SER A 48 -0.94 -12.01 -25.23
N ASP A 49 -0.80 -13.20 -25.80
CA ASP A 49 0.42 -14.00 -25.59
C ASP A 49 1.66 -13.29 -26.12
N LEU A 50 1.54 -12.53 -27.22
CA LEU A 50 2.62 -11.72 -27.74
C LEU A 50 3.07 -10.68 -26.70
N TYR A 51 2.13 -9.98 -26.06
CA TYR A 51 2.45 -9.04 -24.98
C TYR A 51 3.26 -9.71 -23.86
N HIS A 52 2.79 -10.86 -23.38
CA HIS A 52 3.48 -11.59 -22.30
C HIS A 52 4.86 -12.13 -22.68
N LYS A 53 5.07 -12.42 -23.97
CA LYS A 53 6.36 -12.90 -24.47
C LYS A 53 7.38 -11.77 -24.74
N THR A 54 6.92 -10.53 -24.90
CA THR A 54 7.76 -9.44 -25.40
C THR A 54 7.89 -8.26 -24.44
N ILE A 55 6.80 -7.59 -24.10
CA ILE A 55 6.82 -6.31 -23.39
C ILE A 55 6.21 -6.35 -21.99
N ASP A 56 5.95 -7.55 -21.46
CA ASP A 56 5.58 -7.71 -20.06
C ASP A 56 6.80 -7.53 -19.16
N ASP A 57 6.68 -6.71 -18.14
CA ASP A 57 7.75 -6.41 -17.17
C ASP A 57 8.35 -7.69 -16.56
N VAL A 58 7.55 -8.75 -16.38
CA VAL A 58 7.99 -10.03 -15.83
C VAL A 58 9.20 -10.59 -16.57
N ARG A 59 9.29 -10.37 -17.90
CA ARG A 59 10.40 -10.86 -18.72
C ARG A 59 11.72 -10.17 -18.43
N TYR A 60 11.65 -9.01 -17.85
CA TYR A 60 12.81 -8.19 -17.50
C TYR A 60 13.16 -8.37 -16.02
N ILE A 61 12.17 -8.50 -15.13
CA ILE A 61 12.35 -8.71 -13.69
C ILE A 61 13.29 -9.88 -13.39
N GLU A 62 13.13 -11.00 -14.10
CA GLU A 62 13.96 -12.20 -13.94
C GLU A 62 15.43 -12.03 -14.38
N ARG A 63 15.82 -10.85 -14.86
CA ARG A 63 17.17 -10.51 -15.35
C ARG A 63 17.80 -9.33 -14.62
N ILE A 64 17.13 -8.77 -13.61
CA ILE A 64 17.62 -7.59 -12.91
C ILE A 64 18.59 -8.00 -11.82
N ASP A 65 19.87 -7.68 -12.00
CA ASP A 65 20.92 -7.88 -11.01
C ASP A 65 21.24 -6.61 -10.20
N SER A 66 20.81 -5.44 -10.69
CA SER A 66 21.02 -4.17 -10.00
C SER A 66 20.11 -3.99 -8.79
N PRO A 67 20.50 -3.19 -7.79
CA PRO A 67 19.65 -2.80 -6.68
C PRO A 67 18.36 -2.10 -7.13
N MET A 68 17.22 -2.52 -6.60
CA MET A 68 15.91 -2.00 -6.99
C MET A 68 15.04 -1.63 -5.80
N LEU A 69 14.52 -0.40 -5.76
CA LEU A 69 13.54 0.04 -4.77
C LEU A 69 12.17 0.23 -5.42
N TYR A 70 11.20 -0.59 -5.09
CA TYR A 70 9.83 -0.35 -5.53
C TYR A 70 9.19 0.79 -4.72
N MET A 71 8.69 1.80 -5.41
CA MET A 71 7.97 2.92 -4.82
C MET A 71 6.53 2.96 -5.35
N GLY A 72 5.55 2.74 -4.47
CA GLY A 72 4.16 2.77 -4.88
C GLY A 72 3.19 2.76 -3.70
N PRO A 73 1.89 2.97 -3.95
CA PRO A 73 0.88 2.90 -2.91
C PRO A 73 0.25 1.51 -2.79
N GLN A 74 -0.44 1.30 -1.67
CA GLN A 74 -1.13 0.04 -1.37
C GLN A 74 -2.23 -0.33 -2.38
N ASN A 75 -2.84 0.67 -3.03
CA ASN A 75 -4.01 0.48 -3.90
C ASN A 75 -3.80 1.02 -5.32
N ASP A 76 -2.59 0.93 -5.84
CA ASP A 76 -2.28 1.39 -7.20
C ASP A 76 -3.00 0.55 -8.26
N PHE A 77 -3.66 1.23 -9.21
CA PHE A 77 -4.31 0.57 -10.33
C PHE A 77 -3.33 0.13 -11.42
N ASN A 78 -2.12 0.64 -11.45
CA ASN A 78 -1.10 0.36 -12.45
C ASN A 78 0.10 -0.41 -11.88
N GLY A 79 0.71 0.07 -10.81
CA GLY A 79 1.73 -0.63 -10.03
C GLY A 79 1.11 -1.53 -8.97
N ILE A 80 0.45 -2.61 -9.39
CA ILE A 80 -0.37 -3.46 -8.52
C ILE A 80 0.50 -4.18 -7.50
N LEU A 81 0.24 -3.94 -6.21
CA LEU A 81 1.04 -4.42 -5.09
C LEU A 81 1.17 -5.95 -5.04
N ASP A 82 0.06 -6.67 -5.21
CA ASP A 82 0.07 -8.14 -5.21
C ASP A 82 0.92 -8.72 -6.36
N ASN A 83 0.85 -8.10 -7.55
CA ASN A 83 1.67 -8.50 -8.68
C ASN A 83 3.14 -8.21 -8.41
N MET A 84 3.42 -7.05 -7.85
CA MET A 84 4.79 -6.61 -7.54
C MET A 84 5.48 -7.62 -6.62
N TYR A 85 4.92 -7.92 -5.46
CA TYR A 85 5.55 -8.87 -4.54
C TYR A 85 5.71 -10.27 -5.15
N ALA A 86 4.70 -10.74 -5.89
CA ALA A 86 4.75 -12.06 -6.51
C ALA A 86 5.75 -12.17 -7.68
N ASN A 87 6.00 -11.08 -8.40
CA ASN A 87 6.93 -11.08 -9.53
C ASN A 87 8.35 -10.70 -9.09
N TRP A 88 8.50 -9.74 -8.18
CA TRP A 88 9.80 -9.27 -7.72
C TRP A 88 10.55 -10.30 -6.88
N SER A 89 9.83 -11.25 -6.25
CA SER A 89 10.46 -12.42 -5.62
C SER A 89 11.28 -13.30 -6.57
N LYS A 90 11.17 -13.08 -7.89
CA LYS A 90 11.94 -13.79 -8.92
C LYS A 90 13.16 -13.02 -9.39
N MET A 91 13.39 -11.83 -8.85
CA MET A 91 14.54 -10.99 -9.20
C MET A 91 15.84 -11.66 -8.72
N PRO A 92 16.86 -11.80 -9.56
CA PRO A 92 18.16 -12.36 -9.13
C PRO A 92 18.87 -11.47 -8.10
N SER A 93 18.67 -10.16 -8.17
CA SER A 93 19.25 -9.21 -7.22
C SER A 93 18.80 -9.51 -5.79
N ASN A 94 19.76 -9.59 -4.87
CA ASN A 94 19.49 -9.72 -3.43
C ASN A 94 19.21 -8.36 -2.77
N ASN A 95 19.39 -7.26 -3.51
CA ASN A 95 19.21 -5.91 -3.00
C ASN A 95 17.89 -5.33 -3.55
N VAL A 96 16.80 -5.68 -2.88
CA VAL A 96 15.43 -5.29 -3.22
C VAL A 96 14.78 -4.60 -2.04
N GLY A 97 14.45 -3.33 -2.20
CA GLY A 97 13.74 -2.53 -1.21
C GLY A 97 12.31 -2.22 -1.62
N TYR A 98 11.49 -1.87 -0.64
CA TYR A 98 10.11 -1.46 -0.84
C TYR A 98 9.80 -0.19 -0.04
N THR A 99 9.06 0.72 -0.65
CA THR A 99 8.48 1.89 0.00
C THR A 99 7.04 2.07 -0.47
N VAL A 100 6.08 1.72 0.40
CA VAL A 100 4.66 1.56 0.05
C VAL A 100 3.80 2.53 0.85
N SER A 101 3.27 3.54 0.16
CA SER A 101 2.39 4.54 0.76
C SER A 101 1.04 3.94 1.17
N PRO A 102 0.60 4.14 2.42
CA PRO A 102 -0.68 3.63 2.88
C PRO A 102 -1.86 4.36 2.22
N HIS A 103 -2.95 3.63 1.99
CA HIS A 103 -4.27 4.11 1.53
C HIS A 103 -4.31 4.89 0.22
N MET A 104 -3.19 5.12 -0.44
CA MET A 104 -3.09 5.90 -1.68
C MET A 104 -3.43 5.06 -2.92
N ASN A 105 -3.77 5.75 -4.00
CA ASN A 105 -3.88 5.19 -5.33
C ASN A 105 -3.08 6.06 -6.31
N HIS A 106 -2.11 5.47 -6.99
CA HIS A 106 -1.28 6.08 -8.02
C HIS A 106 -0.55 7.37 -7.58
N ARG A 107 -0.22 7.46 -6.30
CA ARG A 107 0.52 8.55 -5.65
C ARG A 107 1.24 8.00 -4.43
N SER A 108 2.31 8.67 -4.03
CA SER A 108 3.01 8.39 -2.78
C SER A 108 3.02 9.63 -1.88
N ILE A 109 2.93 9.42 -0.58
CA ILE A 109 3.12 10.47 0.41
C ILE A 109 4.62 10.80 0.55
N ALA A 110 4.94 11.94 1.14
CA ALA A 110 6.31 12.46 1.19
C ALA A 110 7.30 11.45 1.80
N GLU A 111 6.96 10.82 2.91
CA GLU A 111 7.79 9.82 3.61
C GLU A 111 8.13 8.60 2.74
N HIS A 112 7.32 8.31 1.72
CA HIS A 112 7.52 7.22 0.78
C HIS A 112 7.99 7.65 -0.61
N VAL A 113 8.23 8.96 -0.82
CA VAL A 113 8.86 9.48 -2.03
C VAL A 113 10.35 9.70 -1.83
N PHE A 114 10.76 10.28 -0.69
CA PHE A 114 12.16 10.57 -0.41
C PHE A 114 13.10 9.34 -0.34
N PRO A 115 12.64 8.14 0.00
CA PRO A 115 13.45 6.93 -0.13
C PRO A 115 14.15 6.76 -1.48
N ASN A 116 13.58 7.28 -2.58
CA ASN A 116 14.23 7.16 -3.89
C ASN A 116 15.58 7.91 -3.96
N LEU A 117 15.67 9.08 -3.34
CA LEU A 117 16.91 9.85 -3.30
C LEU A 117 17.95 9.16 -2.41
N LEU A 118 17.51 8.66 -1.25
CA LEU A 118 18.37 7.94 -0.31
C LEU A 118 18.90 6.64 -0.91
N TRP A 119 18.07 5.93 -1.70
CA TRP A 119 18.48 4.74 -2.45
C TRP A 119 19.60 5.01 -3.44
N PHE A 120 19.50 6.11 -4.19
CA PHE A 120 20.55 6.50 -5.13
C PHE A 120 21.79 7.04 -4.42
N GLU A 121 21.65 7.65 -3.24
CA GLU A 121 22.80 8.07 -2.45
C GLU A 121 23.57 6.89 -1.87
N ASP A 122 22.88 5.83 -1.50
CA ASP A 122 23.50 4.58 -1.09
C ASP A 122 24.19 3.92 -2.29
N HIS A 123 23.42 3.44 -3.24
CA HIS A 123 23.93 2.56 -4.30
C HIS A 123 24.78 3.21 -5.38
N LEU A 124 24.69 4.53 -5.59
CA LEU A 124 25.48 5.24 -6.61
C LEU A 124 26.60 6.09 -6.04
N LYS A 125 26.50 6.52 -4.78
CA LYS A 125 27.47 7.44 -4.17
C LYS A 125 28.14 6.87 -2.93
N GLY A 126 27.55 5.89 -2.25
CA GLY A 126 28.02 5.37 -0.97
C GLY A 126 27.99 6.41 0.17
N THR A 127 27.08 7.40 0.09
CA THR A 127 26.95 8.50 1.06
C THR A 127 25.81 8.33 2.03
N PHE A 128 25.07 7.26 1.90
CA PHE A 128 23.99 6.85 2.77
C PHE A 128 24.02 5.33 2.92
N ASP A 129 23.52 4.83 4.02
CA ASP A 129 23.32 3.42 4.30
C ASP A 129 21.81 3.19 4.40
N PHE A 130 21.20 2.71 3.30
CA PHE A 130 19.75 2.54 3.23
C PHE A 130 19.33 1.28 3.98
N PRO A 131 18.35 1.37 4.90
CA PRO A 131 17.96 0.21 5.72
C PRO A 131 17.44 -0.95 4.87
N ASP A 132 17.81 -2.17 5.27
CA ASP A 132 17.29 -3.40 4.68
C ASP A 132 15.77 -3.49 4.77
N THR A 133 15.18 -4.25 3.85
CA THR A 133 13.75 -4.57 3.87
C THR A 133 13.37 -5.24 5.20
N PRO A 134 12.45 -4.65 5.99
CA PRO A 134 12.06 -5.19 7.29
C PRO A 134 11.52 -6.61 7.18
N ASN A 135 11.97 -7.49 8.06
CA ASN A 135 11.54 -8.89 8.07
C ASN A 135 10.22 -9.03 8.86
N LEU A 136 9.16 -9.41 8.16
CA LEU A 136 7.84 -9.62 8.71
C LEU A 136 7.45 -11.09 8.65
N SER A 137 6.99 -11.62 9.77
CA SER A 137 6.43 -12.98 9.86
C SER A 137 5.06 -12.95 10.52
N VAL A 138 4.23 -13.92 10.15
CA VAL A 138 2.90 -14.13 10.75
C VAL A 138 2.83 -15.58 11.20
N THR A 139 2.53 -15.79 12.47
CA THR A 139 2.31 -17.11 13.09
C THR A 139 0.93 -17.15 13.72
N ILE A 140 0.38 -18.34 13.92
CA ILE A 140 -0.87 -18.51 14.67
C ILE A 140 -0.53 -18.97 16.08
N GLN A 141 -0.89 -18.14 17.07
CA GLN A 141 -0.71 -18.47 18.50
C GLN A 141 -2.05 -18.24 19.20
N ASP A 142 -2.43 -19.16 20.07
CA ASP A 142 -3.72 -19.10 20.79
C ASP A 142 -4.91 -18.82 19.86
N ARG A 143 -4.90 -19.43 18.67
CA ARG A 143 -5.90 -19.29 17.62
C ARG A 143 -6.02 -17.86 17.05
N MET A 144 -5.01 -17.00 17.23
CA MET A 144 -4.96 -15.65 16.70
C MET A 144 -3.70 -15.48 15.85
N PRO A 145 -3.78 -14.76 14.70
CA PRO A 145 -2.60 -14.38 13.97
C PRO A 145 -1.77 -13.37 14.79
N MET A 146 -0.52 -13.73 15.02
CA MET A 146 0.51 -12.91 15.64
C MET A 146 1.49 -12.45 14.58
N VAL A 147 1.68 -11.15 14.47
CA VAL A 147 2.63 -10.53 13.57
C VAL A 147 3.88 -10.17 14.35
N ARG A 148 5.04 -10.54 13.81
CA ARG A 148 6.36 -10.17 14.34
C ARG A 148 7.13 -9.47 13.24
N LEU A 149 7.67 -8.32 13.56
CA LEU A 149 8.49 -7.50 12.67
C LEU A 149 9.84 -7.23 13.32
N SER A 150 10.92 -7.42 12.58
CA SER A 150 12.25 -6.91 12.89
C SER A 150 12.73 -5.98 11.79
N ALA A 151 13.47 -4.96 12.17
CA ALA A 151 14.02 -3.97 11.27
C ALA A 151 15.49 -3.71 11.65
N GLU A 152 16.29 -3.41 10.66
CA GLU A 152 17.64 -2.94 10.87
C GLU A 152 17.64 -1.64 11.67
N ARG A 153 18.69 -1.40 12.45
CA ARG A 153 18.82 -0.19 13.30
C ARG A 153 17.57 0.09 14.13
N ALA A 154 17.09 -0.95 14.84
CA ALA A 154 15.84 -0.93 15.58
C ALA A 154 15.74 0.24 16.59
N ASP A 155 16.88 0.71 17.11
CA ASP A 155 16.95 1.84 18.04
C ASP A 155 16.73 3.20 17.37
N GLU A 156 16.95 3.30 16.06
CA GLU A 156 16.72 4.51 15.28
C GLU A 156 15.27 4.63 14.78
N VAL A 157 14.48 3.55 14.87
CA VAL A 157 13.12 3.53 14.33
C VAL A 157 12.21 4.48 15.10
N ALA A 158 11.69 5.48 14.40
CA ALA A 158 10.79 6.48 14.97
C ALA A 158 9.34 5.95 15.10
N LYS A 159 8.90 5.10 14.17
CA LYS A 159 7.51 4.60 14.12
C LYS A 159 7.43 3.31 13.33
N VAL A 160 6.55 2.41 13.76
CA VAL A 160 6.13 1.23 13.00
C VAL A 160 4.62 1.21 12.88
N VAL A 161 4.13 0.87 11.70
CA VAL A 161 2.70 0.62 11.46
C VAL A 161 2.56 -0.71 10.74
N ILE A 162 1.88 -1.65 11.38
CA ILE A 162 1.50 -2.93 10.78
C ILE A 162 0.10 -2.78 10.21
N TYR A 163 -0.07 -3.18 8.95
CA TYR A 163 -1.34 -3.16 8.23
C TYR A 163 -1.80 -4.58 7.92
N TYR A 164 -3.11 -4.81 8.02
CA TYR A 164 -3.71 -6.04 7.53
C TYR A 164 -4.99 -5.76 6.73
N SER A 165 -5.35 -6.70 5.87
CA SER A 165 -6.63 -6.70 5.16
C SER A 165 -7.10 -8.12 4.93
N GLN A 166 -8.43 -8.30 4.87
CA GLN A 166 -9.08 -9.55 4.46
C GLN A 166 -9.93 -9.38 3.20
N ASP A 167 -9.82 -8.23 2.53
CA ASP A 167 -10.47 -8.01 1.24
C ASP A 167 -9.59 -8.57 0.12
N THR A 168 -10.14 -9.46 -0.67
CA THR A 168 -9.44 -10.08 -1.81
C THR A 168 -9.20 -9.13 -2.97
N HIS A 169 -10.02 -8.08 -3.10
CA HIS A 169 -9.97 -7.17 -4.24
C HIS A 169 -8.76 -6.24 -4.16
N ILE A 170 -7.76 -6.45 -5.00
CA ILE A 170 -6.44 -5.82 -4.92
C ILE A 170 -6.43 -4.29 -5.06
N LEU A 171 -7.38 -3.71 -5.80
CA LEU A 171 -7.42 -2.25 -6.05
C LEU A 171 -8.20 -1.48 -5.00
N THR A 172 -9.18 -2.11 -4.37
CA THR A 172 -10.14 -1.43 -3.51
C THR A 172 -10.09 -1.85 -2.06
N ARG A 173 -9.25 -2.83 -1.70
CA ARG A 173 -9.11 -3.29 -0.31
C ARG A 173 -8.75 -2.15 0.62
N PHE A 174 -9.35 -2.17 1.80
CA PHE A 174 -8.96 -1.30 2.88
C PHE A 174 -7.92 -1.97 3.76
N TRP A 175 -6.89 -1.24 4.15
CA TRP A 175 -5.83 -1.71 5.03
C TRP A 175 -6.04 -1.17 6.44
N HIS A 176 -6.22 -2.06 7.39
CA HIS A 176 -6.40 -1.72 8.81
C HIS A 176 -5.04 -1.58 9.47
N ALA A 177 -4.76 -0.44 10.09
CA ALA A 177 -3.62 -0.29 10.99
C ALA A 177 -3.89 -1.02 12.30
N VAL A 178 -2.86 -1.67 12.86
CA VAL A 178 -2.96 -2.43 14.11
C VAL A 178 -2.04 -1.82 15.16
N PRO A 179 -2.50 -1.68 16.41
CA PRO A 179 -1.62 -1.32 17.52
C PRO A 179 -0.44 -2.28 17.63
N THR A 180 0.76 -1.74 17.76
CA THR A 180 2.01 -2.50 17.88
C THR A 180 2.70 -2.22 19.19
N SER A 181 3.37 -3.22 19.75
CA SER A 181 4.22 -3.10 20.93
C SER A 181 5.66 -3.45 20.57
N LYS A 182 6.63 -2.62 20.98
CA LYS A 182 8.04 -2.93 20.85
C LYS A 182 8.49 -3.79 22.04
N ILE A 183 9.10 -4.94 21.75
CA ILE A 183 9.71 -5.84 22.77
C ILE A 183 11.13 -6.18 22.29
N GLY A 184 12.14 -5.64 22.99
CA GLY A 184 13.51 -5.64 22.50
C GLY A 184 13.59 -4.96 21.13
N ASP A 185 14.20 -5.61 20.16
CA ASP A 185 14.37 -5.10 18.79
C ASP A 185 13.26 -5.53 17.83
N GLN A 186 12.14 -6.00 18.36
CA GLN A 186 11.03 -6.49 17.56
C GLN A 186 9.74 -5.73 17.88
N TRP A 187 8.87 -5.63 16.87
CA TRP A 187 7.51 -5.13 17.03
C TRP A 187 6.52 -6.28 16.86
N LEU A 188 5.58 -6.34 17.79
CA LEU A 188 4.57 -7.39 17.86
C LEU A 188 3.17 -6.77 17.70
N ALA A 189 2.31 -7.47 16.97
CA ALA A 189 0.89 -7.16 16.89
C ALA A 189 0.05 -8.44 16.88
N THR A 190 -1.10 -8.40 17.54
CA THR A 190 -2.08 -9.48 17.52
C THR A 190 -3.26 -9.04 16.66
N LEU A 191 -3.62 -9.83 15.66
CA LEU A 191 -4.77 -9.55 14.80
C LEU A 191 -6.01 -10.20 15.42
N THR A 192 -6.75 -9.42 16.19
CA THR A 192 -7.90 -9.92 16.97
C THR A 192 -9.19 -10.04 16.16
N GLU A 193 -9.28 -9.36 15.02
CA GLU A 193 -10.48 -9.29 14.20
C GLU A 193 -10.25 -9.92 12.83
N VAL A 194 -10.09 -11.24 12.80
CA VAL A 194 -9.83 -12.01 11.56
C VAL A 194 -10.87 -13.10 11.40
N SER A 195 -11.45 -13.19 10.19
CA SER A 195 -12.27 -14.33 9.75
C SER A 195 -11.38 -15.39 9.10
N ARG A 196 -11.55 -16.66 9.45
CA ARG A 196 -10.86 -17.77 8.79
C ARG A 196 -11.38 -18.09 7.39
N ASP A 197 -12.53 -17.53 6.99
CA ASP A 197 -13.16 -17.77 5.69
C ASP A 197 -12.64 -16.86 4.58
N ARG A 198 -11.74 -15.94 4.93
CA ARG A 198 -11.14 -14.96 4.01
C ARG A 198 -9.62 -15.02 4.08
N PRO A 199 -8.91 -14.75 2.99
CA PRO A 199 -7.45 -14.63 3.06
C PRO A 199 -7.05 -13.48 3.96
N LEU A 200 -5.88 -13.59 4.56
CA LEU A 200 -5.27 -12.55 5.36
C LEU A 200 -4.03 -12.03 4.65
N PHE A 201 -3.94 -10.73 4.46
CA PHE A 201 -2.79 -10.01 3.92
C PHE A 201 -2.22 -9.12 5.02
N VAL A 202 -0.91 -9.15 5.20
CA VAL A 202 -0.21 -8.38 6.23
C VAL A 202 1.05 -7.76 5.65
N MET A 203 1.29 -6.48 5.92
CA MET A 203 2.53 -5.77 5.62
C MET A 203 2.81 -4.72 6.70
N ALA A 204 4.01 -4.19 6.73
CA ALA A 204 4.39 -3.15 7.67
C ALA A 204 5.16 -2.02 6.99
N ASN A 205 5.05 -0.82 7.56
CA ASN A 205 5.92 0.30 7.28
C ASN A 205 6.72 0.64 8.53
N VAL A 206 8.03 0.78 8.34
CA VAL A 206 9.01 1.23 9.35
C VAL A 206 9.48 2.62 8.95
N TYR A 207 9.40 3.56 9.85
CA TYR A 207 9.78 4.95 9.62
C TYR A 207 11.04 5.30 10.38
N TYR A 208 12.05 5.75 9.66
CA TYR A 208 13.33 6.21 10.21
C TYR A 208 13.40 7.73 10.20
N PRO A 209 14.11 8.37 11.14
CA PRO A 209 14.32 9.81 11.12
C PRO A 209 15.03 10.28 9.86
N LEU A 210 14.56 11.36 9.28
CA LEU A 210 15.20 12.05 8.16
C LEU A 210 15.97 13.25 8.68
N ASN A 211 17.23 13.04 9.09
CA ASN A 211 18.06 14.03 9.78
C ASN A 211 18.75 15.01 8.84
N ARG A 212 18.24 15.18 7.60
CA ARG A 212 18.82 16.09 6.62
C ARG A 212 17.77 16.66 5.66
N LYS A 213 18.07 17.83 5.11
CA LYS A 213 17.25 18.39 4.04
C LYS A 213 17.59 17.69 2.73
N LEU A 214 16.58 17.11 2.08
CA LEU A 214 16.68 16.62 0.72
C LEU A 214 16.07 17.67 -0.22
N VAL A 215 16.80 18.03 -1.27
CA VAL A 215 16.32 18.94 -2.30
C VAL A 215 15.91 18.11 -3.51
N GLY A 216 14.74 18.33 -4.08
CA GLY A 216 14.42 17.61 -5.30
C GLY A 216 12.98 17.63 -5.76
N TYR A 217 12.03 17.99 -4.92
CA TYR A 217 10.62 17.98 -5.31
C TYR A 217 9.94 19.32 -5.00
N SER A 218 9.97 20.22 -5.97
CA SER A 218 9.37 21.56 -5.84
C SER A 218 7.86 21.56 -5.58
N TRP A 219 7.18 20.45 -5.84
CA TRP A 219 5.76 20.26 -5.58
C TRP A 219 5.43 19.81 -4.15
N MET A 220 6.43 19.40 -3.35
CA MET A 220 6.26 19.12 -1.93
C MET A 220 6.42 20.40 -1.11
N ARG A 221 5.38 20.78 -0.40
CA ARG A 221 5.39 22.00 0.43
C ARG A 221 6.12 21.82 1.74
N GLU A 222 6.05 20.63 2.31
CA GLU A 222 6.64 20.30 3.60
C GLU A 222 7.56 19.09 3.44
N MET A 223 8.74 19.22 4.00
CA MET A 223 9.69 18.12 4.10
C MET A 223 9.23 17.18 5.21
N PRO A 224 9.17 15.86 4.96
CA PRO A 224 8.90 14.92 6.03
C PRO A 224 10.08 14.87 6.99
N THR A 225 9.79 14.59 8.25
CA THR A 225 10.80 14.37 9.29
C THR A 225 11.26 12.91 9.37
N THR A 226 10.59 12.04 8.63
CA THR A 226 10.90 10.61 8.55
C THR A 226 10.81 10.13 7.10
N PHE A 227 11.45 9.00 6.80
CA PHE A 227 11.25 8.25 5.56
C PHE A 227 10.81 6.83 5.86
N GLY A 228 10.00 6.25 4.96
CA GLY A 228 9.37 4.95 5.16
C GLY A 228 10.01 3.83 4.34
N VAL A 229 10.32 2.72 5.01
CA VAL A 229 10.72 1.46 4.39
C VAL A 229 9.66 0.41 4.69
N SER A 230 9.26 -0.36 3.69
CA SER A 230 8.16 -1.32 3.84
C SER A 230 8.68 -2.76 3.84
N SER A 231 8.01 -3.61 4.60
CA SER A 231 8.23 -5.05 4.54
C SER A 231 7.65 -5.65 3.25
N GLU A 232 8.01 -6.88 2.96
CA GLU A 232 7.20 -7.70 2.06
C GLU A 232 5.79 -7.91 2.62
N MET A 233 4.84 -8.16 1.71
CA MET A 233 3.49 -8.57 2.08
C MET A 233 3.44 -10.08 2.29
N LYS A 234 2.96 -10.51 3.46
CA LYS A 234 2.64 -11.91 3.72
C LYS A 234 1.15 -12.16 3.46
N SER A 235 0.84 -13.30 2.87
CA SER A 235 -0.54 -13.72 2.62
C SER A 235 -0.75 -15.13 3.20
N ILE A 236 -1.89 -15.30 3.89
CA ILE A 236 -2.32 -16.58 4.46
C ILE A 236 -3.67 -16.90 3.85
N THR A 237 -3.80 -18.08 3.31
CA THR A 237 -5.04 -18.53 2.66
C THR A 237 -6.13 -18.89 3.68
N PRO A 238 -7.42 -18.88 3.30
CA PRO A 238 -8.49 -19.37 4.17
C PRO A 238 -8.27 -20.80 4.65
N SER A 239 -7.73 -21.66 3.79
CA SER A 239 -7.40 -23.05 4.14
C SER A 239 -6.37 -23.15 5.25
N GLU A 240 -5.29 -22.34 5.19
CA GLU A 240 -4.27 -22.28 6.24
C GLU A 240 -4.84 -21.73 7.55
N LEU A 241 -5.66 -20.68 7.49
CA LEU A 241 -6.32 -20.13 8.68
C LEU A 241 -7.29 -21.12 9.33
N ALA A 242 -8.06 -21.85 8.51
CA ALA A 242 -8.99 -22.89 8.98
C ALA A 242 -8.22 -24.08 9.60
N LYS A 243 -7.16 -24.57 8.95
CA LYS A 243 -6.30 -25.64 9.47
C LYS A 243 -5.65 -25.27 10.81
N ALA A 244 -5.24 -24.01 10.96
CA ALA A 244 -4.70 -23.49 12.20
C ALA A 244 -5.78 -23.16 13.24
N ASN A 245 -7.06 -23.43 12.94
CA ASN A 245 -8.21 -23.19 13.81
C ASN A 245 -8.30 -21.75 14.34
N VAL A 246 -8.03 -20.77 13.49
CA VAL A 246 -8.11 -19.36 13.85
C VAL A 246 -9.51 -19.02 14.37
N ALA A 247 -9.59 -18.33 15.50
CA ALA A 247 -10.85 -17.91 16.09
C ALA A 247 -11.52 -16.85 15.19
N ILE A 248 -12.79 -17.06 14.87
CA ILE A 248 -13.57 -16.03 14.17
C ILE A 248 -13.95 -14.97 15.19
N ARG A 249 -13.43 -13.75 15.00
CA ARG A 249 -13.75 -12.57 15.80
C ARG A 249 -13.98 -11.39 14.87
N VAL A 250 -14.96 -11.50 13.99
CA VAL A 250 -15.38 -10.37 13.14
C VAL A 250 -16.44 -9.62 13.89
N ASP A 251 -16.06 -8.53 14.51
CA ASP A 251 -17.03 -7.56 14.98
C ASP A 251 -17.57 -6.81 13.75
N GLN A 252 -18.78 -7.16 13.34
CA GLN A 252 -19.50 -6.38 12.33
C GLN A 252 -19.98 -5.10 13.00
N ARG A 253 -19.15 -4.10 13.01
CA ARG A 253 -19.56 -2.77 13.46
C ARG A 253 -20.65 -2.26 12.54
N ARG A 254 -21.86 -2.20 13.04
CA ARG A 254 -23.03 -1.65 12.35
C ARG A 254 -22.97 -0.12 12.20
N MET A 255 -22.09 0.50 12.95
CA MET A 255 -21.88 1.95 12.93
C MET A 255 -20.38 2.24 13.00
N ILE A 256 -19.90 3.03 12.06
CA ILE A 256 -18.54 3.61 12.12
C ILE A 256 -18.71 4.97 12.79
N GLN A 257 -18.17 5.10 14.00
CA GLN A 257 -18.03 6.39 14.65
C GLN A 257 -16.54 6.64 14.83
N GLU A 258 -16.01 7.63 14.15
CA GLU A 258 -14.60 7.93 14.14
C GLU A 258 -14.35 9.43 14.24
N VAL A 259 -13.30 9.78 14.95
CA VAL A 259 -12.68 11.09 14.82
C VAL A 259 -11.79 11.03 13.56
N PHE A 260 -11.88 12.03 12.72
CA PHE A 260 -11.07 12.13 11.53
C PHE A 260 -9.61 12.47 11.93
N ASP A 261 -8.73 11.48 11.90
CA ASP A 261 -7.32 11.60 12.31
C ASP A 261 -6.32 11.43 11.17
N TYR A 262 -6.78 11.29 9.94
CA TYR A 262 -6.01 11.01 8.74
C TYR A 262 -5.30 9.64 8.70
N GLN A 263 -5.43 8.76 9.65
CA GLN A 263 -4.80 7.45 9.60
C GLN A 263 -5.41 6.56 8.52
N ASP A 264 -6.74 6.62 8.40
CA ASP A 264 -7.52 5.82 7.46
C ASP A 264 -7.91 6.59 6.21
N TRP A 265 -7.57 7.85 6.15
CA TRP A 265 -7.86 8.75 5.06
C TRP A 265 -6.57 9.25 4.47
N TYR A 266 -6.48 9.36 3.16
CA TYR A 266 -5.37 10.02 2.52
C TYR A 266 -5.79 11.38 1.96
N ARG A 267 -4.92 12.34 2.15
CA ARG A 267 -5.12 13.73 1.74
C ARG A 267 -4.41 13.99 0.43
N LEU A 268 -5.14 14.56 -0.53
CA LEU A 268 -4.59 15.06 -1.78
C LEU A 268 -4.56 16.58 -1.76
N GLN A 269 -3.38 17.16 -1.94
CA GLN A 269 -3.17 18.57 -2.23
C GLN A 269 -2.62 18.72 -3.64
N TRP A 270 -3.41 19.31 -4.53
CA TRP A 270 -3.04 19.54 -5.92
C TRP A 270 -2.51 20.94 -6.17
N GLY A 271 -1.61 21.44 -5.35
CA GLY A 271 -0.98 22.74 -5.57
C GLY A 271 -1.87 23.95 -5.28
N ASN A 272 -3.17 23.81 -5.09
CA ASN A 272 -4.07 24.89 -4.71
C ASN A 272 -4.25 24.93 -3.18
N PRO A 273 -3.84 26.00 -2.48
CA PRO A 273 -3.94 26.08 -1.03
C PRO A 273 -5.38 26.12 -0.50
N THR A 274 -6.33 26.51 -1.33
CA THR A 274 -7.75 26.64 -0.95
C THR A 274 -8.58 25.40 -1.26
N TRP A 275 -7.99 24.41 -1.92
CA TRP A 275 -8.70 23.20 -2.32
C TRP A 275 -7.96 21.95 -1.84
N TRP A 276 -8.63 21.11 -1.09
CA TRP A 276 -8.12 19.83 -0.63
C TRP A 276 -9.21 18.78 -0.68
N SER A 277 -8.83 17.54 -0.78
CA SER A 277 -9.72 16.41 -0.70
C SER A 277 -9.13 15.30 0.16
N ALA A 278 -9.98 14.55 0.82
CA ALA A 278 -9.61 13.37 1.57
C ALA A 278 -10.44 12.18 1.09
N TYR A 279 -9.80 11.03 0.99
CA TYR A 279 -10.41 9.80 0.48
C TYR A 279 -10.27 8.67 1.48
N THR A 280 -11.26 7.81 1.54
CA THR A 280 -11.16 6.54 2.26
C THR A 280 -11.79 5.40 1.46
N ARG A 281 -11.27 4.19 1.64
CA ARG A 281 -11.89 2.95 1.16
C ARG A 281 -12.58 2.18 2.27
N LYS A 282 -12.67 2.77 3.45
CA LYS A 282 -13.17 2.13 4.66
C LYS A 282 -14.58 1.59 4.50
N ILE A 283 -15.46 2.33 3.81
CA ILE A 283 -16.85 1.92 3.53
C ILE A 283 -16.92 0.59 2.79
N LYS A 284 -15.92 0.28 1.95
CA LYS A 284 -15.88 -0.99 1.23
C LYS A 284 -15.45 -2.16 2.11
N SER A 285 -14.74 -1.93 3.19
CA SER A 285 -14.25 -3.01 4.06
C SER A 285 -15.45 -3.82 4.60
N PRO A 286 -15.41 -5.14 4.50
CA PRO A 286 -16.46 -6.00 5.04
C PRO A 286 -16.78 -5.76 6.53
N LYS A 287 -15.79 -5.30 7.28
CA LYS A 287 -15.92 -4.95 8.70
C LYS A 287 -16.86 -3.76 8.94
N TYR A 288 -16.92 -2.83 7.98
CA TYR A 288 -17.70 -1.58 8.10
C TYR A 288 -18.94 -1.56 7.21
N ARG A 289 -19.32 -2.70 6.66
CA ARG A 289 -20.49 -2.78 5.80
C ARG A 289 -21.77 -2.49 6.60
N GLY A 290 -22.42 -1.37 6.28
CA GLY A 290 -23.70 -1.01 6.86
C GLY A 290 -24.84 -1.94 6.40
N PRO A 291 -25.94 -2.05 7.18
CA PRO A 291 -27.16 -2.72 6.74
C PRO A 291 -27.82 -1.95 5.59
N GLU A 292 -28.79 -2.58 4.94
CA GLU A 292 -29.66 -1.89 3.99
C GLU A 292 -30.32 -0.64 4.63
N GLY A 293 -30.32 0.47 3.93
CA GLY A 293 -30.81 1.75 4.44
C GLY A 293 -29.86 2.50 5.38
N ALA A 294 -28.64 2.01 5.56
CA ALA A 294 -27.61 2.74 6.32
C ALA A 294 -27.36 4.13 5.74
N THR A 295 -27.20 5.12 6.60
CA THR A 295 -26.88 6.50 6.23
C THR A 295 -25.49 6.88 6.65
N LEU A 296 -24.84 7.74 5.86
CA LEU A 296 -23.58 8.36 6.21
C LEU A 296 -23.85 9.70 6.90
N LYS A 297 -23.31 9.88 8.10
CA LYS A 297 -23.42 11.12 8.86
C LYS A 297 -22.03 11.69 9.10
N PHE A 298 -21.91 13.00 8.97
CA PHE A 298 -20.68 13.74 9.25
C PHE A 298 -20.98 14.87 10.24
N ASP A 299 -20.15 14.99 11.25
CA ASP A 299 -20.05 16.17 12.08
C ASP A 299 -18.90 17.00 11.56
N VAL A 300 -19.19 18.21 11.11
CA VAL A 300 -18.21 19.11 10.47
C VAL A 300 -18.14 20.40 11.22
N ARG A 301 -16.93 20.82 11.56
CA ARG A 301 -16.62 22.14 12.09
C ARG A 301 -15.75 22.90 11.11
N VAL A 302 -16.12 24.13 10.78
CA VAL A 302 -15.39 25.03 9.90
C VAL A 302 -15.19 26.38 10.55
N GLU A 303 -14.10 27.07 10.21
CA GLU A 303 -13.80 28.40 10.74
C GLU A 303 -14.41 29.52 9.91
N ASN A 304 -14.70 29.24 8.66
CA ASN A 304 -15.28 30.19 7.71
C ASN A 304 -16.38 29.49 6.92
N ASP A 305 -17.27 30.28 6.30
CA ASP A 305 -18.28 29.79 5.40
C ASP A 305 -17.61 29.03 4.23
N ILE A 306 -17.97 27.78 4.04
CA ILE A 306 -17.44 26.94 2.95
C ILE A 306 -18.54 26.08 2.34
N THR A 307 -18.29 25.59 1.13
CA THR A 307 -19.09 24.53 0.51
C THR A 307 -18.28 23.23 0.56
N ILE A 308 -18.85 22.20 1.16
CA ILE A 308 -18.28 20.86 1.21
C ILE A 308 -18.92 20.03 0.11
N PHE A 309 -18.09 19.37 -0.70
CA PHE A 309 -18.50 18.37 -1.68
C PHE A 309 -18.29 16.98 -1.11
N LEU A 310 -19.35 16.18 -1.11
CA LEU A 310 -19.32 14.79 -0.70
C LEU A 310 -19.46 13.92 -1.94
N GLU A 311 -18.54 13.02 -2.16
CA GLU A 311 -18.50 12.15 -3.33
C GLU A 311 -18.38 10.69 -2.90
N LEU A 312 -19.28 9.86 -3.41
CA LEU A 312 -19.20 8.41 -3.33
C LEU A 312 -18.92 7.86 -4.73
N GLN A 313 -17.76 7.24 -4.89
CA GLN A 313 -17.34 6.63 -6.15
C GLN A 313 -17.64 5.13 -6.14
N ASP A 314 -18.47 4.69 -7.10
CA ASP A 314 -18.73 3.28 -7.37
C ASP A 314 -18.07 2.87 -8.68
N ASN A 315 -17.18 1.89 -8.62
CA ASN A 315 -16.49 1.29 -9.76
C ASN A 315 -15.80 2.28 -10.75
N ASN A 316 -15.44 3.47 -10.31
CA ASN A 316 -14.83 4.51 -11.16
C ASN A 316 -13.61 4.04 -11.95
N TRP A 317 -12.81 3.17 -11.36
CA TRP A 317 -11.59 2.62 -11.98
C TRP A 317 -11.85 1.34 -12.79
N GLY A 318 -13.13 0.96 -12.99
CA GLY A 318 -13.47 -0.29 -13.67
C GLY A 318 -12.92 -1.53 -12.96
N ALA A 319 -12.81 -1.46 -11.64
CA ALA A 319 -12.27 -2.54 -10.81
C ALA A 319 -13.18 -3.78 -10.77
N PHE A 320 -14.47 -3.58 -11.07
CA PHE A 320 -15.47 -4.64 -11.10
C PHE A 320 -16.00 -4.78 -12.53
N PRO A 321 -15.51 -5.77 -13.31
CA PRO A 321 -16.00 -6.01 -14.67
C PRO A 321 -17.52 -6.27 -14.69
N GLY A 322 -18.21 -5.71 -15.67
CA GLY A 322 -19.66 -5.87 -15.82
C GLY A 322 -20.52 -4.92 -14.96
N HIS A 323 -19.91 -4.18 -14.05
CA HIS A 323 -20.61 -3.18 -13.25
C HIS A 323 -20.44 -1.78 -13.88
N PRO A 324 -21.50 -0.95 -13.91
CA PRO A 324 -21.40 0.43 -14.39
C PRO A 324 -20.46 1.23 -13.50
N LYS A 325 -19.84 2.27 -14.07
CA LYS A 325 -19.12 3.27 -13.32
C LYS A 325 -20.11 4.31 -12.83
N GLY A 326 -20.07 4.64 -11.55
CA GLY A 326 -20.94 5.64 -10.94
C GLY A 326 -20.17 6.59 -10.03
N THR A 327 -20.59 7.84 -10.04
CA THR A 327 -20.17 8.84 -9.06
C THR A 327 -21.40 9.53 -8.55
N TYR A 328 -21.62 9.44 -7.26
CA TYR A 328 -22.71 10.11 -6.56
C TYR A 328 -22.11 11.26 -5.78
N TYR A 329 -22.61 12.45 -5.95
CA TYR A 329 -22.10 13.62 -5.24
C TYR A 329 -23.23 14.53 -4.76
N THR A 330 -22.96 15.22 -3.68
CA THR A 330 -23.79 16.31 -3.18
C THR A 330 -22.89 17.40 -2.63
N SER A 331 -23.44 18.60 -2.51
CA SER A 331 -22.75 19.72 -1.89
C SER A 331 -23.57 20.29 -0.74
N VAL A 332 -22.87 20.71 0.31
CA VAL A 332 -23.48 21.29 1.50
C VAL A 332 -22.75 22.58 1.85
N ALA A 333 -23.48 23.70 1.94
CA ALA A 333 -22.97 24.95 2.46
C ALA A 333 -22.93 24.85 4.00
N VAL A 334 -21.76 25.07 4.58
CA VAL A 334 -21.54 25.03 6.02
C VAL A 334 -21.12 26.42 6.49
N LYS A 335 -21.77 26.91 7.54
CA LYS A 335 -21.48 28.20 8.17
C LYS A 335 -20.39 28.02 9.22
N GLY A 336 -19.41 28.96 9.20
CA GLY A 336 -18.33 29.05 10.20
C GLY A 336 -18.76 29.64 11.52
#